data_f0873585d961bcf6d1817740631c7e8d
#
_entry.id   f0873585d961bcf6d1817740631c7e8d
#
_cell.length_a   1.000
_cell.length_b   1.000
_cell.length_c   1.000
_cell.angle_alpha   90.00
_cell.angle_beta   90.00
_cell.angle_gamma   90.00
#
_symmetry.space_group_name_H-M   'P 1'
#
loop_
_entity.id
_entity.type
_entity.pdbx_description
1 polymer ?
#
loop_
_entity_poly.entity_id
_entity_poly.type
_entity_poly.pdbx_seq_one_letter_code
_entity_poly.pdbx_strand_id
1 'polypeptide(L)'
;MKGRMRIIVLLLFSLAAIFSAEPVIAREPALSRDLTALSDDARSCLGCHGKQGVVKKFENGELVSAYVDAKKFQASAHSFLTCSQCHTEFSANTHPSRRFRSKKQYQIASSLACRHCHPDEQIRGKPIHANLLRGEKEGKLSLCTECHGAHYIMPVGGGKVFAGEEQYCLRCHGHALSMTFKDGTPQSLFIDRSVLQGSVHNKLSCWDCHYGFSSEDHPRRTFGSKREFSIASSDSCRRCHFDKYSKTLEGIHYAMLSKGNLKAPVCIDCHGSHAISRGSKDRAVTTKGCQQCHPEIYSIYAKSVHGKALIDEHNQDVPVCIDCHKAHNMTQTHTLDYRERIPDICSSCHSNKAIVEKYGLSTDVVKTYLTDFHGVTLGFYKSQREALEKPARPIAVCTDCHGTHNIISTRGTDAALLKANLAKRCQQCHKDAPKNFPDTWLSHYEPNMRSAPLVFIVNLMYKIFIPILAIGLVLQILLHIWRYAVDR
;
A
#
# COMPACT_ATOMS: atom_id res chain seq x y z
N MET A 1 -2.26 -56.07 29.12
CA MET A 1 -2.52 -54.62 29.19
C MET A 1 -1.73 -53.91 30.31
N LYS A 2 -0.55 -54.36 30.71
CA LYS A 2 0.23 -53.73 31.79
C LYS A 2 1.65 -53.17 31.33
N GLY A 3 1.93 -53.23 30.03
CA GLY A 3 3.23 -52.79 29.48
C GLY A 3 3.27 -51.43 28.79
N ARG A 4 2.10 -50.79 28.48
CA ARG A 4 2.03 -49.52 27.75
C ARG A 4 1.91 -48.26 28.64
N MET A 5 1.74 -48.44 29.97
CA MET A 5 1.57 -47.29 30.88
C MET A 5 2.84 -46.82 31.55
N ARG A 6 3.97 -47.55 31.39
CA ARG A 6 5.28 -47.13 31.98
C ARG A 6 6.13 -46.26 31.04
N ILE A 7 5.83 -46.21 29.76
CA ILE A 7 6.59 -45.39 28.78
C ILE A 7 6.09 -43.96 28.73
N ILE A 8 4.82 -43.72 29.06
CA ILE A 8 4.22 -42.36 29.02
C ILE A 8 4.63 -41.52 30.23
N VAL A 9 4.95 -42.12 31.36
CA VAL A 9 5.36 -41.41 32.59
C VAL A 9 6.81 -40.95 32.51
N LEU A 10 7.66 -41.63 31.75
CA LEU A 10 9.08 -41.25 31.56
C LEU A 10 9.30 -40.15 30.53
N LEU A 11 8.33 -39.92 29.62
CA LEU A 11 8.40 -38.82 28.63
C LEU A 11 7.87 -37.49 29.20
N LEU A 12 7.11 -37.49 30.27
CA LEU A 12 6.61 -36.27 30.92
C LEU A 12 7.59 -35.66 31.93
N PHE A 13 8.58 -36.41 32.39
CA PHE A 13 9.64 -35.87 33.27
C PHE A 13 10.85 -35.32 32.54
N SER A 14 11.01 -35.57 31.23
CA SER A 14 12.10 -35.01 30.43
C SER A 14 11.77 -33.67 29.76
N LEU A 15 10.51 -33.21 29.82
CA LEU A 15 10.11 -31.90 29.27
C LEU A 15 10.08 -30.77 30.32
N ALA A 16 10.25 -31.05 31.58
CA ALA A 16 10.24 -30.05 32.67
C ALA A 16 11.61 -29.43 32.99
N ALA A 17 12.69 -29.85 32.30
CA ALA A 17 14.04 -29.39 32.58
C ALA A 17 14.62 -28.41 31.55
N ILE A 18 13.78 -27.93 30.60
CA ILE A 18 14.26 -27.03 29.50
C ILE A 18 13.71 -25.59 29.63
N PHE A 19 12.89 -25.28 30.62
CA PHE A 19 12.32 -23.94 30.78
C PHE A 19 12.70 -23.23 32.08
N SER A 20 14.00 -23.18 32.40
CA SER A 20 14.55 -22.26 33.40
C SER A 20 15.85 -21.65 32.89
N ALA A 21 15.82 -21.06 31.69
CA ALA A 21 16.78 -20.06 31.30
C ALA A 21 16.17 -18.69 31.63
N GLU A 22 16.57 -18.12 32.76
CA GLU A 22 16.30 -16.71 33.02
C GLU A 22 16.88 -15.87 31.88
N PRO A 23 16.16 -14.82 31.37
CA PRO A 23 16.76 -13.92 30.42
C PRO A 23 17.92 -13.21 31.09
N VAL A 24 19.13 -13.50 30.66
CA VAL A 24 20.30 -12.66 30.93
C VAL A 24 19.98 -11.33 30.24
N ILE A 25 19.42 -10.41 31.03
CA ILE A 25 19.36 -9.00 30.65
C ILE A 25 20.82 -8.58 30.56
N ALA A 26 21.35 -8.51 29.33
CA ALA A 26 22.62 -7.88 29.07
C ALA A 26 22.48 -6.42 29.57
N ARG A 27 23.04 -6.16 30.77
CA ARG A 27 23.26 -4.80 31.22
C ARG A 27 24.13 -4.14 30.16
N GLU A 28 23.56 -3.18 29.45
CA GLU A 28 24.35 -2.24 28.66
C GLU A 28 25.45 -1.69 29.60
N PRO A 29 26.70 -1.69 29.16
CA PRO A 29 27.73 -1.00 29.92
C PRO A 29 27.36 0.47 29.92
N ALA A 30 26.91 0.98 31.04
CA ALA A 30 26.77 2.39 31.27
C ALA A 30 28.13 3.03 31.02
N LEU A 31 28.31 3.63 29.85
CA LEU A 31 29.51 4.38 29.50
C LEU A 31 29.46 5.71 30.24
N SER A 32 29.69 5.66 31.55
CA SER A 32 30.09 6.83 32.32
C SER A 32 31.55 7.14 31.97
N ARG A 33 31.74 7.72 30.77
CA ARG A 33 33.03 8.37 30.50
C ARG A 33 33.06 9.61 31.37
N ASP A 34 33.94 9.60 32.32
CA ASP A 34 34.20 10.65 33.27
C ASP A 34 34.56 11.95 32.51
N LEU A 35 33.98 13.08 32.91
CA LEU A 35 34.24 14.39 32.29
C LEU A 35 35.72 14.82 32.37
N THR A 36 36.54 14.09 33.14
CA THR A 36 37.98 14.25 33.23
C THR A 36 38.76 13.94 31.93
N ALA A 37 38.10 13.31 30.93
CA ALA A 37 38.70 12.99 29.63
C ALA A 37 38.74 14.18 28.64
N LEU A 38 38.19 15.32 28.99
CA LEU A 38 38.26 16.52 28.13
C LEU A 38 39.55 17.30 28.34
N SER A 39 40.09 17.90 27.29
CA SER A 39 41.25 18.80 27.36
C SER A 39 40.98 19.99 28.30
N ASP A 40 42.05 20.55 28.88
CA ASP A 40 41.97 21.74 29.73
C ASP A 40 41.34 22.93 28.99
N ASP A 41 41.69 23.11 27.71
CA ASP A 41 41.09 24.09 26.80
C ASP A 41 39.59 23.89 26.69
N ALA A 42 39.13 22.65 26.45
CA ALA A 42 37.71 22.33 26.35
C ALA A 42 36.97 22.61 27.67
N ARG A 43 37.58 22.23 28.82
CA ARG A 43 36.99 22.52 30.13
C ARG A 43 36.85 24.00 30.39
N SER A 44 37.85 24.80 30.04
CA SER A 44 37.81 26.26 30.17
C SER A 44 36.70 26.87 29.35
N CYS A 45 36.58 26.50 28.06
CA CYS A 45 35.53 27.02 27.16
C CYS A 45 34.12 26.60 27.63
N LEU A 46 33.94 25.36 28.05
CA LEU A 46 32.66 24.80 28.51
C LEU A 46 32.22 25.43 29.85
N GLY A 47 33.11 26.05 30.61
CA GLY A 47 32.75 26.82 31.78
C GLY A 47 31.68 27.88 31.51
N CYS A 48 31.74 28.51 30.34
CA CYS A 48 30.72 29.44 29.84
C CYS A 48 29.80 28.82 28.81
N HIS A 49 30.35 28.16 27.78
CA HIS A 49 29.59 27.59 26.66
C HIS A 49 28.79 26.33 27.02
N GLY A 50 29.05 25.70 28.15
CA GLY A 50 28.23 24.62 28.68
C GLY A 50 26.92 25.08 29.35
N LYS A 51 26.68 26.38 29.47
CA LYS A 51 25.47 26.95 30.05
C LYS A 51 24.43 27.27 28.96
N GLN A 52 23.18 26.90 29.22
CA GLN A 52 22.08 27.27 28.31
C GLN A 52 21.88 28.79 28.28
N GLY A 53 21.42 29.32 27.16
CA GLY A 53 21.12 30.73 27.00
C GLY A 53 22.31 31.60 26.50
N VAL A 54 23.51 31.02 26.35
CA VAL A 54 24.61 31.72 25.71
C VAL A 54 24.35 31.84 24.21
N VAL A 55 24.25 33.07 23.71
CA VAL A 55 23.95 33.34 22.31
C VAL A 55 24.92 34.34 21.70
N LYS A 56 25.20 34.20 20.42
CA LYS A 56 25.92 35.16 19.60
C LYS A 56 24.91 35.93 18.75
N LYS A 57 24.98 37.26 18.76
CA LYS A 57 24.22 38.15 17.88
C LYS A 57 25.13 38.61 16.73
N PHE A 58 24.60 38.53 15.50
CA PHE A 58 25.27 39.01 14.29
C PHE A 58 24.90 40.46 13.97
N GLU A 59 25.63 41.11 13.05
CA GLU A 59 25.40 42.51 12.67
C GLU A 59 23.98 42.70 12.07
N ASN A 60 23.45 41.71 11.36
CA ASN A 60 22.10 41.73 10.79
C ASN A 60 20.99 41.42 11.82
N GLY A 61 21.32 41.23 13.11
CA GLY A 61 20.37 40.93 14.16
C GLY A 61 20.07 39.46 14.40
N GLU A 62 20.51 38.56 13.52
CA GLU A 62 20.34 37.12 13.70
C GLU A 62 21.04 36.62 14.98
N LEU A 63 20.47 35.59 15.60
CA LEU A 63 21.03 34.92 16.77
C LEU A 63 21.43 33.47 16.46
N VAL A 64 22.51 33.01 17.06
CA VAL A 64 22.88 31.62 17.10
C VAL A 64 23.18 31.22 18.55
N SER A 65 22.73 30.02 18.94
CA SER A 65 23.10 29.48 20.25
C SER A 65 24.59 29.14 20.22
N ALA A 66 25.29 29.67 21.24
CA ALA A 66 26.70 29.34 21.51
C ALA A 66 26.83 28.26 22.60
N TYR A 67 25.70 27.65 22.98
CA TYR A 67 25.68 26.52 23.92
C TYR A 67 26.26 25.28 23.29
N VAL A 68 27.12 24.60 24.03
CA VAL A 68 27.73 23.31 23.68
C VAL A 68 27.39 22.28 24.74
N ASP A 69 26.70 21.22 24.35
CA ASP A 69 26.42 20.09 25.24
C ASP A 69 27.71 19.30 25.46
N ALA A 70 28.27 19.38 26.66
CA ALA A 70 29.52 18.74 27.03
C ALA A 70 29.49 17.22 26.87
N LYS A 71 28.34 16.56 27.15
CA LYS A 71 28.20 15.10 27.00
C LYS A 71 28.20 14.70 25.52
N LYS A 72 27.51 15.47 24.68
CA LYS A 72 27.51 15.24 23.23
C LYS A 72 28.90 15.50 22.62
N PHE A 73 29.58 16.54 23.03
CA PHE A 73 30.94 16.81 22.59
C PHE A 73 31.88 15.68 22.99
N GLN A 74 31.81 15.19 24.23
CA GLN A 74 32.58 14.07 24.72
C GLN A 74 32.33 12.75 23.94
N ALA A 75 31.11 12.53 23.46
CA ALA A 75 30.75 11.41 22.61
C ALA A 75 31.10 11.60 21.12
N SER A 76 31.62 12.77 20.74
CA SER A 76 32.03 13.11 19.37
C SER A 76 33.32 12.36 18.97
N ALA A 77 33.44 12.04 17.67
CA ALA A 77 34.70 11.56 17.08
C ALA A 77 35.88 12.52 17.31
N HIS A 78 35.60 13.80 17.54
CA HIS A 78 36.58 14.86 17.75
C HIS A 78 36.71 15.26 19.23
N SER A 79 36.24 14.44 20.17
CA SER A 79 36.30 14.73 21.62
C SER A 79 37.74 14.90 22.17
N PHE A 80 38.74 14.38 21.47
CA PHE A 80 40.14 14.53 21.79
C PHE A 80 40.78 15.85 21.35
N LEU A 81 40.08 16.60 20.48
CA LEU A 81 40.55 17.91 20.00
C LEU A 81 40.23 19.02 20.99
N THR A 82 41.09 20.07 21.00
CA THR A 82 40.81 21.31 21.74
C THR A 82 39.81 22.17 21.00
N CYS A 83 39.09 23.02 21.69
CA CYS A 83 38.17 23.97 21.06
C CYS A 83 38.91 24.93 20.12
N SER A 84 40.10 25.36 20.52
CA SER A 84 40.99 26.25 19.75
C SER A 84 41.51 25.64 18.45
N GLN A 85 41.58 24.32 18.31
CA GLN A 85 41.97 23.68 17.04
C GLN A 85 40.91 23.85 15.95
N CYS A 86 39.65 23.99 16.30
CA CYS A 86 38.57 24.28 15.34
C CYS A 86 38.26 25.80 15.30
N HIS A 87 38.28 26.43 16.47
CA HIS A 87 38.07 27.85 16.63
C HIS A 87 39.39 28.61 16.73
N THR A 88 40.18 28.56 15.66
CA THR A 88 41.58 29.02 15.61
C THR A 88 41.80 30.47 16.00
N GLU A 89 40.78 31.31 15.89
CA GLU A 89 40.87 32.74 16.19
C GLU A 89 40.29 33.10 17.56
N PHE A 90 40.02 32.09 18.40
CA PHE A 90 39.43 32.29 19.73
C PHE A 90 40.34 31.73 20.80
N SER A 91 40.48 32.45 21.90
CA SER A 91 41.15 31.98 23.09
C SER A 91 40.31 32.38 24.33
N ALA A 92 40.58 31.74 25.47
CA ALA A 92 39.91 32.08 26.71
C ALA A 92 40.17 33.55 27.12
N ASN A 93 41.30 34.09 26.73
CA ASN A 93 41.73 35.46 27.12
C ASN A 93 41.34 36.54 26.08
N THR A 94 41.13 36.17 24.83
CA THR A 94 40.78 37.09 23.71
C THR A 94 39.51 36.62 23.05
N HIS A 95 38.38 36.84 23.69
CA HIS A 95 37.08 36.41 23.20
C HIS A 95 36.51 37.34 22.13
N PRO A 96 35.80 36.83 21.15
CA PRO A 96 36.09 37.01 19.70
C PRO A 96 36.08 38.45 19.28
N SER A 97 37.18 38.87 18.73
CA SER A 97 37.28 40.14 17.99
C SER A 97 36.64 40.06 16.60
N ARG A 98 36.44 38.84 16.07
CA ARG A 98 35.92 38.66 14.70
C ARG A 98 34.42 38.87 14.63
N ARG A 99 33.99 39.83 13.82
CA ARG A 99 32.59 40.14 13.56
C ARG A 99 32.14 39.45 12.28
N PHE A 100 30.90 39.01 12.27
CA PHE A 100 30.25 38.41 11.10
C PHE A 100 28.94 39.16 10.85
N ARG A 101 28.69 39.44 9.56
CA ARG A 101 27.49 40.18 9.14
C ARG A 101 26.22 39.33 9.36
N SER A 102 26.34 38.00 9.16
CA SER A 102 25.19 37.07 9.25
C SER A 102 25.61 35.72 9.80
N LYS A 103 24.62 34.95 10.25
CA LYS A 103 24.75 33.56 10.66
C LYS A 103 25.35 32.69 9.52
N LYS A 104 24.93 32.91 8.28
CA LYS A 104 25.44 32.17 7.12
C LYS A 104 26.93 32.43 6.89
N GLN A 105 27.37 33.67 6.97
CA GLN A 105 28.80 34.00 6.85
C GLN A 105 29.65 33.32 7.95
N TYR A 106 29.13 33.30 9.18
CA TYR A 106 29.77 32.58 10.28
C TYR A 106 29.84 31.06 10.03
N GLN A 107 28.78 30.46 9.55
CA GLN A 107 28.74 29.02 9.24
C GLN A 107 29.70 28.63 8.13
N ILE A 108 29.81 29.46 7.08
CA ILE A 108 30.75 29.27 6.00
C ILE A 108 32.20 29.28 6.56
N ALA A 109 32.56 30.31 7.30
CA ALA A 109 33.89 30.43 7.88
C ALA A 109 34.23 29.28 8.83
N SER A 110 33.28 28.86 9.67
CA SER A 110 33.46 27.74 10.59
C SER A 110 33.60 26.40 9.85
N SER A 111 32.86 26.19 8.76
CA SER A 111 32.96 24.95 7.97
C SER A 111 34.30 24.84 7.23
N LEU A 112 34.95 25.95 6.89
CA LEU A 112 36.26 25.93 6.27
C LEU A 112 37.35 25.40 7.21
N ALA A 113 37.17 25.53 8.53
CA ALA A 113 38.12 24.98 9.50
C ALA A 113 38.23 23.45 9.42
N CYS A 114 37.20 22.76 8.95
CA CYS A 114 37.24 21.30 8.75
C CYS A 114 38.30 20.87 7.73
N ARG A 115 38.56 21.71 6.71
CA ARG A 115 39.49 21.44 5.61
C ARG A 115 40.94 21.48 6.02
N HIS A 116 41.28 22.04 7.18
CA HIS A 116 42.64 21.99 7.70
C HIS A 116 43.11 20.59 7.99
N CYS A 117 42.18 19.70 8.44
CA CYS A 117 42.49 18.32 8.73
C CYS A 117 41.86 17.33 7.70
N HIS A 118 40.83 17.75 7.00
CA HIS A 118 40.13 16.99 5.98
C HIS A 118 40.23 17.69 4.60
N PRO A 119 41.41 17.65 3.93
CA PRO A 119 41.60 18.32 2.66
C PRO A 119 40.70 17.68 1.57
N ASP A 120 40.36 18.48 0.57
CA ASP A 120 39.46 18.10 -0.54
C ASP A 120 39.84 16.78 -1.21
N GLU A 121 41.14 16.51 -1.33
CA GLU A 121 41.68 15.29 -1.94
C GLU A 121 41.27 14.06 -1.19
N GLN A 122 41.26 14.09 0.17
CA GLN A 122 40.88 12.96 1.01
C GLN A 122 39.35 12.73 1.00
N ILE A 123 38.59 13.81 1.06
CA ILE A 123 37.12 13.68 1.11
C ILE A 123 36.54 13.38 -0.28
N ARG A 124 37.18 13.76 -1.36
CA ARG A 124 36.74 13.55 -2.76
C ARG A 124 36.56 12.07 -3.11
N GLY A 125 37.27 11.16 -2.45
CA GLY A 125 37.10 9.71 -2.63
C GLY A 125 35.72 9.18 -2.36
N LYS A 126 34.86 9.93 -1.66
CA LYS A 126 33.45 9.60 -1.41
C LYS A 126 32.55 10.30 -2.42
N PRO A 127 31.67 9.57 -3.15
CA PRO A 127 30.84 10.14 -4.22
C PRO A 127 30.03 11.37 -3.81
N ILE A 128 29.47 11.38 -2.61
CA ILE A 128 28.69 12.51 -2.09
C ILE A 128 29.57 13.76 -1.95
N HIS A 129 30.77 13.63 -1.39
CA HIS A 129 31.69 14.74 -1.23
C HIS A 129 32.20 15.23 -2.58
N ALA A 130 32.49 14.34 -3.52
CA ALA A 130 32.89 14.73 -4.89
C ALA A 130 31.82 15.58 -5.58
N ASN A 131 30.53 15.23 -5.38
CA ASN A 131 29.40 16.00 -5.91
C ASN A 131 29.24 17.36 -5.23
N LEU A 132 29.39 17.44 -3.89
CA LEU A 132 29.35 18.69 -3.14
C LEU A 132 30.50 19.64 -3.57
N LEU A 133 31.73 19.14 -3.67
CA LEU A 133 32.89 19.91 -4.13
C LEU A 133 32.75 20.38 -5.58
N ARG A 134 32.03 19.63 -6.42
CA ARG A 134 31.67 20.08 -7.78
C ARG A 134 30.63 21.19 -7.73
N GLY A 135 29.59 21.05 -6.89
CA GLY A 135 28.58 22.07 -6.71
C GLY A 135 29.16 23.40 -6.19
N GLU A 136 30.18 23.36 -5.35
CA GLU A 136 30.86 24.56 -4.86
C GLU A 136 31.53 25.34 -6.02
N LYS A 137 32.14 24.65 -6.97
CA LYS A 137 32.70 25.28 -8.18
C LYS A 137 31.63 25.93 -9.05
N GLU A 138 30.39 25.44 -8.97
CA GLU A 138 29.20 25.98 -9.62
C GLU A 138 28.48 27.05 -8.78
N GLY A 139 29.07 27.48 -7.65
CA GLY A 139 28.49 28.49 -6.75
C GLY A 139 27.44 27.96 -5.77
N LYS A 140 27.23 26.63 -5.70
CA LYS A 140 26.33 25.98 -4.74
C LYS A 140 27.09 25.54 -3.50
N LEU A 141 27.21 26.42 -2.51
CA LEU A 141 27.95 26.14 -1.29
C LEU A 141 27.19 25.24 -0.35
N SER A 142 27.71 24.04 -0.06
CA SER A 142 27.22 23.13 1.00
C SER A 142 28.20 23.16 2.17
N LEU A 143 27.65 23.32 3.40
CA LEU A 143 28.48 23.43 4.58
C LEU A 143 28.70 22.08 5.23
N CYS A 144 29.95 21.74 5.57
CA CYS A 144 30.28 20.48 6.25
C CYS A 144 29.44 20.28 7.52
N THR A 145 29.21 21.35 8.25
CA THR A 145 28.44 21.35 9.51
C THR A 145 26.95 21.12 9.34
N GLU A 146 26.40 21.29 8.14
CA GLU A 146 24.98 20.98 7.88
C GLU A 146 24.71 19.47 7.91
N CYS A 147 25.68 18.66 7.45
CA CYS A 147 25.56 17.21 7.44
C CYS A 147 26.21 16.56 8.66
N HIS A 148 27.38 17.00 9.03
CA HIS A 148 28.19 16.37 10.11
C HIS A 148 27.93 16.98 11.49
N GLY A 149 27.26 18.10 11.59
CA GLY A 149 27.16 18.88 12.82
C GLY A 149 28.49 19.59 13.12
N ALA A 150 28.59 20.22 14.29
CA ALA A 150 29.77 20.96 14.69
C ALA A 150 30.46 20.34 15.93
N HIS A 151 29.74 20.18 17.01
CA HIS A 151 30.29 19.73 18.30
C HIS A 151 30.01 18.24 18.62
N TYR A 152 29.14 17.62 17.85
CA TYR A 152 28.86 16.19 17.92
C TYR A 152 29.02 15.58 16.54
N ILE A 153 30.23 15.18 16.22
CA ILE A 153 30.57 14.51 14.97
C ILE A 153 30.65 13.02 15.23
N MET A 154 29.82 12.24 14.56
CA MET A 154 29.78 10.80 14.78
C MET A 154 31.00 10.09 14.16
N PRO A 155 31.57 9.07 14.84
CA PRO A 155 32.64 8.26 14.28
C PRO A 155 32.19 7.56 12.98
N VAL A 156 33.05 7.61 11.96
CA VAL A 156 32.85 6.85 10.72
C VAL A 156 33.37 5.43 10.93
N GLY A 157 32.55 4.41 10.64
CA GLY A 157 32.98 3.00 10.68
C GLY A 157 32.75 2.24 11.99
N GLY A 158 32.15 2.85 13.00
CA GLY A 158 31.65 2.16 14.18
C GLY A 158 30.39 1.38 13.85
N GLY A 159 30.51 0.15 13.35
CA GLY A 159 29.37 -0.75 13.20
C GLY A 159 28.57 -0.83 14.48
N LYS A 160 27.24 -0.63 14.41
CA LYS A 160 26.24 -0.87 15.45
C LYS A 160 25.94 0.22 16.50
N VAL A 161 26.22 1.49 16.28
CA VAL A 161 25.67 2.53 17.17
C VAL A 161 24.91 3.59 16.37
N PHE A 162 23.85 3.18 15.70
CA PHE A 162 22.80 4.12 15.27
C PHE A 162 21.57 4.00 16.18
N ALA A 163 21.72 4.32 17.45
CA ALA A 163 20.61 4.84 18.21
C ALA A 163 20.24 6.19 17.58
N GLY A 164 19.43 6.14 16.48
CA GLY A 164 19.04 7.33 15.73
C GLY A 164 19.43 7.31 14.25
N GLU A 165 19.32 6.16 13.58
CA GLU A 165 19.48 6.06 12.10
C GLU A 165 18.60 7.07 11.38
N GLU A 166 17.35 7.21 11.80
CA GLU A 166 16.43 8.24 11.31
C GLU A 166 17.05 9.65 11.46
N GLN A 167 17.64 9.95 12.61
CA GLN A 167 18.29 11.24 12.85
C GLN A 167 19.49 11.46 11.93
N TYR A 168 20.22 10.41 11.60
CA TYR A 168 21.34 10.48 10.67
C TYR A 168 20.90 10.85 9.26
N CYS A 169 19.93 10.16 8.71
CA CYS A 169 19.42 10.42 7.37
C CYS A 169 18.71 11.79 7.29
N LEU A 170 17.93 12.15 8.30
CA LEU A 170 17.20 13.41 8.36
C LEU A 170 18.07 14.65 8.58
N ARG A 171 19.35 14.50 8.89
CA ARG A 171 20.28 15.65 8.88
C ARG A 171 20.34 16.33 7.51
N CYS A 172 20.27 15.53 6.44
CA CYS A 172 20.25 16.05 5.07
C CYS A 172 18.81 16.04 4.53
N HIS A 173 18.12 14.90 4.67
CA HIS A 173 16.77 14.73 4.12
C HIS A 173 15.68 15.46 4.91
N GLY A 174 15.95 15.96 6.09
CA GLY A 174 15.07 16.86 6.85
C GLY A 174 15.12 18.32 6.40
N HIS A 175 15.90 18.64 5.38
CA HIS A 175 16.03 19.99 4.82
C HIS A 175 15.63 19.99 3.33
N ALA A 176 15.48 21.17 2.76
CA ALA A 176 15.15 21.35 1.34
C ALA A 176 16.30 20.83 0.46
N LEU A 177 16.26 19.56 0.14
CA LEU A 177 17.21 18.86 -0.70
C LEU A 177 16.50 18.36 -1.95
N SER A 178 17.14 18.45 -3.11
CA SER A 178 16.59 17.95 -4.37
C SER A 178 17.67 17.31 -5.22
N MET A 179 17.26 16.37 -6.05
CA MET A 179 18.08 15.81 -7.13
C MET A 179 17.40 16.05 -8.48
N THR A 180 18.15 15.93 -9.55
CA THR A 180 17.62 16.01 -10.91
C THR A 180 17.96 14.71 -11.64
N PHE A 181 16.96 14.09 -12.26
CA PHE A 181 17.16 12.91 -13.10
C PHE A 181 17.84 13.26 -14.42
N LYS A 182 18.28 12.24 -15.18
CA LYS A 182 18.94 12.47 -16.48
C LYS A 182 18.03 13.16 -17.49
N ASP A 183 16.72 12.96 -17.40
CA ASP A 183 15.71 13.62 -18.23
C ASP A 183 15.42 15.07 -17.83
N GLY A 184 16.13 15.62 -16.84
CA GLY A 184 15.93 16.97 -16.32
C GLY A 184 14.83 17.10 -15.27
N THR A 185 14.07 16.04 -14.95
CA THR A 185 12.98 16.11 -13.96
C THR A 185 13.53 16.29 -12.55
N PRO A 186 13.10 17.29 -11.78
CA PRO A 186 13.51 17.45 -10.40
C PRO A 186 12.75 16.50 -9.48
N GLN A 187 13.40 16.03 -8.42
CA GLN A 187 12.81 15.24 -7.34
C GLN A 187 13.22 15.83 -6.01
N SER A 188 12.23 16.21 -5.20
CA SER A 188 12.47 16.56 -3.80
C SER A 188 12.93 15.32 -3.03
N LEU A 189 13.98 15.49 -2.26
CA LEU A 189 14.51 14.50 -1.32
C LEU A 189 14.21 14.89 0.13
N PHE A 190 13.43 15.95 0.33
CA PHE A 190 12.97 16.38 1.63
C PHE A 190 11.97 15.37 2.21
N ILE A 191 12.20 14.96 3.45
CA ILE A 191 11.35 14.07 4.22
C ILE A 191 10.86 14.80 5.47
N ASP A 192 9.56 15.00 5.53
CA ASP A 192 8.91 15.51 6.74
C ASP A 192 8.86 14.40 7.80
N ARG A 193 9.46 14.65 8.95
CA ARG A 193 9.49 13.70 10.07
C ARG A 193 8.08 13.35 10.57
N SER A 194 7.15 14.30 10.57
CA SER A 194 5.77 14.06 11.00
C SER A 194 5.06 13.04 10.12
N VAL A 195 5.37 13.03 8.81
CA VAL A 195 4.86 12.09 7.83
C VAL A 195 5.33 10.66 8.12
N LEU A 196 6.62 10.50 8.47
CA LEU A 196 7.16 9.20 8.87
C LEU A 196 6.53 8.68 10.16
N GLN A 197 6.36 9.56 11.15
CA GLN A 197 5.75 9.21 12.44
C GLN A 197 4.29 8.77 12.29
N GLY A 198 3.55 9.35 11.35
CA GLY A 198 2.18 8.97 11.00
C GLY A 198 2.06 7.70 10.16
N SER A 199 3.15 7.20 9.62
CA SER A 199 3.17 5.99 8.79
C SER A 199 2.98 4.72 9.61
N VAL A 200 2.35 3.69 9.01
CA VAL A 200 2.30 2.33 9.60
C VAL A 200 3.68 1.69 9.71
N HIS A 201 4.65 2.20 8.96
CA HIS A 201 6.04 1.77 8.95
C HIS A 201 6.95 2.61 9.85
N ASN A 202 6.38 3.40 10.78
CA ASN A 202 7.12 4.30 11.65
C ASN A 202 8.16 3.62 12.58
N LYS A 203 8.10 2.28 12.70
CA LYS A 203 9.05 1.48 13.46
C LYS A 203 10.17 0.87 12.60
N LEU A 204 10.07 1.00 11.28
CA LEU A 204 11.09 0.52 10.37
C LEU A 204 12.22 1.54 10.25
N SER A 205 13.42 1.05 10.02
CA SER A 205 14.57 1.88 9.70
C SER A 205 14.54 2.35 8.24
N CYS A 206 15.25 3.42 7.92
CA CYS A 206 15.38 3.90 6.54
C CYS A 206 16.00 2.81 5.63
N TRP A 207 16.95 2.00 6.17
CA TRP A 207 17.61 0.92 5.46
C TRP A 207 16.70 -0.26 5.10
N ASP A 208 15.62 -0.46 5.83
CA ASP A 208 14.67 -1.55 5.52
C ASP A 208 14.04 -1.37 4.14
N CYS A 209 13.85 -0.10 3.72
CA CYS A 209 13.33 0.25 2.41
C CYS A 209 14.43 0.70 1.44
N HIS A 210 15.39 1.50 1.91
CA HIS A 210 16.48 2.05 1.12
C HIS A 210 17.74 1.17 1.18
N TYR A 211 17.59 -0.15 0.99
CA TYR A 211 18.71 -1.07 0.96
C TYR A 211 19.67 -0.74 -0.20
N GLY A 212 20.96 -0.89 0.05
CA GLY A 212 22.01 -0.56 -0.91
C GLY A 212 22.37 0.92 -0.96
N PHE A 213 21.81 1.75 -0.07
CA PHE A 213 22.32 3.08 0.24
C PHE A 213 23.18 3.00 1.50
N SER A 214 24.32 3.63 1.47
CA SER A 214 25.16 3.81 2.65
C SER A 214 25.58 5.27 2.74
N SER A 215 25.94 5.71 3.94
CA SER A 215 26.49 7.06 4.14
C SER A 215 27.77 7.30 3.35
N GLU A 216 28.48 6.20 3.02
CA GLU A 216 29.74 6.27 2.31
C GLU A 216 29.58 6.31 0.79
N ASP A 217 28.58 5.64 0.25
CA ASP A 217 28.36 5.44 -1.17
C ASP A 217 27.07 6.08 -1.70
N HIS A 218 26.63 7.11 -1.08
CA HIS A 218 25.36 7.77 -1.38
C HIS A 218 25.47 8.76 -2.55
N PRO A 219 24.57 8.69 -3.53
CA PRO A 219 23.81 7.57 -4.09
C PRO A 219 24.59 6.82 -5.18
N ARG A 220 24.69 5.49 -5.08
CA ARG A 220 25.30 4.67 -6.15
C ARG A 220 24.44 4.56 -7.40
N ARG A 221 23.12 4.68 -7.28
CA ARG A 221 22.18 4.47 -8.37
C ARG A 221 21.82 5.78 -9.04
N THR A 222 22.02 5.83 -10.36
CA THR A 222 21.52 6.93 -11.20
C THR A 222 20.33 6.42 -12.00
N PHE A 223 19.26 7.22 -12.08
CA PHE A 223 18.05 6.90 -12.81
C PHE A 223 17.87 7.86 -13.98
N GLY A 224 17.39 7.34 -15.11
CA GLY A 224 17.09 8.13 -16.29
C GLY A 224 15.92 9.09 -16.07
N SER A 225 14.94 8.65 -15.29
CA SER A 225 13.71 9.40 -15.05
C SER A 225 13.15 9.16 -13.64
N LYS A 226 12.24 10.04 -13.23
CA LYS A 226 11.43 9.83 -12.00
C LYS A 226 10.67 8.50 -12.05
N ARG A 227 10.20 8.08 -13.21
CA ARG A 227 9.45 6.83 -13.36
C ARG A 227 10.32 5.60 -13.12
N GLU A 228 11.52 5.55 -13.67
CA GLU A 228 12.49 4.49 -13.37
C GLU A 228 12.80 4.41 -11.87
N PHE A 229 13.00 5.56 -11.25
CA PHE A 229 13.20 5.63 -9.80
C PHE A 229 12.03 5.06 -9.02
N SER A 230 10.79 5.40 -9.40
CA SER A 230 9.56 4.89 -8.77
C SER A 230 9.44 3.37 -8.88
N ILE A 231 9.71 2.81 -10.07
CA ILE A 231 9.67 1.37 -10.32
C ILE A 231 10.72 0.66 -9.45
N ALA A 232 11.95 1.13 -9.47
CA ALA A 232 13.04 0.54 -8.69
C ALA A 232 12.81 0.64 -7.17
N SER A 233 12.25 1.75 -6.69
CA SER A 233 11.93 1.94 -5.27
C SER A 233 10.81 1.03 -4.80
N SER A 234 9.82 0.77 -5.67
CA SER A 234 8.71 -0.15 -5.36
C SER A 234 9.16 -1.60 -5.17
N ASP A 235 10.32 -1.97 -5.71
CA ASP A 235 10.87 -3.32 -5.56
C ASP A 235 11.23 -3.66 -4.10
N SER A 236 11.50 -2.66 -3.27
CA SER A 236 11.80 -2.86 -1.85
C SER A 236 10.61 -3.45 -1.08
N CYS A 237 9.38 -3.17 -1.50
CA CYS A 237 8.16 -3.61 -0.82
C CYS A 237 8.03 -5.15 -0.79
N ARG A 238 8.49 -5.86 -1.83
CA ARG A 238 8.38 -7.32 -1.94
C ARG A 238 9.13 -8.08 -0.86
N ARG A 239 10.13 -7.46 -0.22
CA ARG A 239 10.94 -8.11 0.82
C ARG A 239 10.10 -8.50 2.03
N CYS A 240 9.08 -7.71 2.35
CA CYS A 240 8.17 -7.96 3.47
C CYS A 240 6.76 -8.34 2.99
N HIS A 241 6.32 -7.82 1.83
CA HIS A 241 4.99 -8.02 1.28
C HIS A 241 5.00 -8.95 0.06
N PHE A 242 5.75 -10.05 0.13
CA PHE A 242 5.90 -10.99 -0.98
C PHE A 242 4.57 -11.59 -1.45
N ASP A 243 3.65 -11.86 -0.54
CA ASP A 243 2.31 -12.38 -0.84
C ASP A 243 1.47 -11.40 -1.68
N LYS A 244 1.62 -10.09 -1.44
CA LYS A 244 0.96 -9.06 -2.24
C LYS A 244 1.67 -8.87 -3.58
N TYR A 245 3.01 -8.87 -3.54
CA TYR A 245 3.82 -8.77 -4.75
C TYR A 245 3.51 -9.92 -5.73
N SER A 246 3.49 -11.17 -5.27
CA SER A 246 3.18 -12.32 -6.12
C SER A 246 1.80 -12.21 -6.79
N LYS A 247 0.79 -11.70 -6.06
CA LYS A 247 -0.53 -11.42 -6.63
C LYS A 247 -0.51 -10.32 -7.70
N THR A 248 0.35 -9.31 -7.57
CA THR A 248 0.44 -8.27 -8.61
C THR A 248 0.97 -8.81 -9.93
N LEU A 249 1.82 -9.84 -9.90
CA LEU A 249 2.38 -10.47 -11.11
C LEU A 249 1.29 -11.08 -12.02
N GLU A 250 0.15 -11.47 -11.44
CA GLU A 250 -1.01 -12.01 -12.15
C GLU A 250 -1.92 -10.90 -12.70
N GLY A 251 -1.66 -9.65 -12.31
CA GLY A 251 -2.53 -8.51 -12.61
C GLY A 251 -2.25 -7.85 -13.96
N ILE A 252 -3.29 -7.21 -14.52
CA ILE A 252 -3.19 -6.47 -15.80
C ILE A 252 -2.15 -5.34 -15.73
N HIS A 253 -2.02 -4.66 -14.60
CA HIS A 253 -1.07 -3.57 -14.46
C HIS A 253 0.37 -4.05 -14.60
N TYR A 254 0.71 -5.20 -13.99
CA TYR A 254 2.02 -5.81 -14.17
C TYR A 254 2.24 -6.32 -15.60
N ALA A 255 1.22 -6.92 -16.20
CA ALA A 255 1.29 -7.36 -17.59
C ALA A 255 1.53 -6.20 -18.56
N MET A 256 0.99 -5.02 -18.27
CA MET A 256 1.29 -3.80 -19.05
C MET A 256 2.71 -3.29 -18.80
N LEU A 257 3.14 -3.27 -17.53
CA LEU A 257 4.49 -2.84 -17.17
C LEU A 257 5.56 -3.74 -17.80
N SER A 258 5.36 -5.07 -17.76
CA SER A 258 6.29 -6.05 -18.35
C SER A 258 6.41 -5.94 -19.88
N LYS A 259 5.39 -5.39 -20.55
CA LYS A 259 5.39 -5.05 -21.98
C LYS A 259 5.97 -3.66 -22.27
N GLY A 260 6.58 -3.01 -21.29
CA GLY A 260 7.22 -1.70 -21.44
C GLY A 260 6.29 -0.49 -21.28
N ASN A 261 5.03 -0.67 -20.87
CA ASN A 261 4.15 0.46 -20.59
C ASN A 261 4.48 1.06 -19.21
N LEU A 262 5.34 2.07 -19.22
CA LEU A 262 5.79 2.75 -18.00
C LEU A 262 4.68 3.55 -17.29
N LYS A 263 3.50 3.73 -17.88
CA LYS A 263 2.34 4.37 -17.22
C LYS A 263 1.62 3.41 -16.27
N ALA A 264 1.85 2.09 -16.38
CA ALA A 264 1.22 1.11 -15.49
C ALA A 264 1.68 1.33 -14.03
N PRO A 265 0.76 1.34 -13.03
CA PRO A 265 1.10 1.67 -11.66
C PRO A 265 1.96 0.61 -10.98
N VAL A 266 2.79 1.04 -10.03
CA VAL A 266 3.55 0.21 -9.11
C VAL A 266 3.12 0.48 -7.66
N CYS A 267 3.67 -0.25 -6.69
CA CYS A 267 3.22 -0.20 -5.29
C CYS A 267 3.07 1.23 -4.74
N ILE A 268 4.09 2.08 -4.97
CA ILE A 268 4.11 3.44 -4.43
C ILE A 268 3.10 4.39 -5.10
N ASP A 269 2.63 4.09 -6.29
CA ASP A 269 1.63 4.94 -6.96
C ASP A 269 0.26 4.85 -6.27
N CYS A 270 -0.03 3.70 -5.63
CA CYS A 270 -1.27 3.48 -4.89
C CYS A 270 -1.11 3.73 -3.38
N HIS A 271 0.03 3.32 -2.81
CA HIS A 271 0.26 3.32 -1.37
C HIS A 271 1.11 4.48 -0.87
N GLY A 272 1.75 5.23 -1.76
CA GLY A 272 2.76 6.20 -1.39
C GLY A 272 4.07 5.52 -0.95
N SER A 273 4.96 6.31 -0.34
CA SER A 273 6.27 5.82 0.12
C SER A 273 6.49 6.04 1.62
N HIS A 274 6.49 7.28 2.07
CA HIS A 274 6.79 7.62 3.47
C HIS A 274 5.54 7.77 4.35
N ALA A 275 4.39 8.15 3.75
CA ALA A 275 3.10 8.33 4.43
C ALA A 275 2.17 7.13 4.28
N ILE A 276 2.70 5.92 4.40
CA ILE A 276 1.88 4.71 4.21
C ILE A 276 0.92 4.56 5.39
N SER A 277 -0.37 4.62 5.10
CA SER A 277 -1.43 4.42 6.08
C SER A 277 -1.99 3.00 6.00
N ARG A 278 -2.56 2.50 7.10
CA ARG A 278 -3.50 1.37 7.02
C ARG A 278 -4.65 1.80 6.12
N GLY A 279 -5.13 0.88 5.28
CA GLY A 279 -6.26 1.17 4.40
C GLY A 279 -7.34 1.96 5.13
N SER A 280 -7.78 3.04 4.52
CA SER A 280 -8.79 3.91 5.14
C SER A 280 -10.05 3.11 5.47
N LYS A 281 -10.62 3.33 6.66
CA LYS A 281 -11.96 2.85 6.97
C LYS A 281 -13.00 3.50 6.06
N ASP A 282 -12.72 4.71 5.59
CA ASP A 282 -13.52 5.38 4.57
C ASP A 282 -13.20 4.80 3.19
N ARG A 283 -14.14 4.05 2.68
CA ARG A 283 -14.05 3.37 1.36
C ARG A 283 -13.96 4.35 0.20
N ALA A 284 -14.47 5.58 0.36
CA ALA A 284 -14.36 6.63 -0.65
C ALA A 284 -12.89 7.02 -0.92
N VAL A 285 -12.02 6.98 0.10
CA VAL A 285 -10.59 7.25 -0.05
C VAL A 285 -9.92 6.22 -0.97
N THR A 286 -10.33 4.95 -0.88
CA THR A 286 -9.81 3.88 -1.74
C THR A 286 -10.12 4.12 -3.22
N THR A 287 -11.33 4.63 -3.53
CA THR A 287 -11.71 4.91 -4.92
C THR A 287 -10.93 6.08 -5.51
N LYS A 288 -10.56 7.09 -4.70
CA LYS A 288 -9.76 8.24 -5.13
C LYS A 288 -8.36 7.84 -5.63
N GLY A 289 -7.80 6.77 -5.09
CA GLY A 289 -6.53 6.21 -5.61
C GLY A 289 -6.64 5.79 -7.08
N CYS A 290 -7.75 5.16 -7.46
CA CYS A 290 -7.99 4.73 -8.83
C CYS A 290 -8.27 5.92 -9.78
N GLN A 291 -8.94 6.96 -9.28
CA GLN A 291 -9.28 8.17 -10.02
C GLN A 291 -8.06 8.87 -10.65
N GLN A 292 -6.89 8.76 -10.00
CA GLN A 292 -5.67 9.42 -10.49
C GLN A 292 -5.28 8.98 -11.91
N CYS A 293 -5.57 7.72 -12.26
CA CYS A 293 -5.28 7.17 -13.58
C CYS A 293 -6.55 6.86 -14.41
N HIS A 294 -7.69 6.66 -13.73
CA HIS A 294 -8.98 6.32 -14.35
C HIS A 294 -10.07 7.36 -14.06
N PRO A 295 -9.87 8.67 -14.38
CA PRO A 295 -10.81 9.73 -14.01
C PRO A 295 -12.17 9.60 -14.70
N GLU A 296 -12.22 9.13 -15.95
CA GLU A 296 -13.46 8.94 -16.69
C GLU A 296 -14.33 7.85 -16.08
N ILE A 297 -13.74 6.69 -15.78
CA ILE A 297 -14.44 5.58 -15.13
C ILE A 297 -14.92 5.97 -13.74
N TYR A 298 -14.09 6.71 -12.99
CA TYR A 298 -14.49 7.25 -11.70
C TYR A 298 -15.70 8.19 -11.82
N SER A 299 -15.71 9.08 -12.82
CA SER A 299 -16.83 10.00 -13.04
C SER A 299 -18.14 9.27 -13.38
N ILE A 300 -18.06 8.18 -14.13
CA ILE A 300 -19.22 7.32 -14.45
C ILE A 300 -19.70 6.60 -13.18
N TYR A 301 -18.77 6.00 -12.43
CA TYR A 301 -19.07 5.33 -11.17
C TYR A 301 -19.70 6.27 -10.14
N ALA A 302 -19.17 7.49 -9.98
CA ALA A 302 -19.68 8.49 -9.04
C ALA A 302 -21.16 8.85 -9.28
N LYS A 303 -21.64 8.75 -10.52
CA LYS A 303 -23.04 8.98 -10.90
C LYS A 303 -23.92 7.75 -10.76
N SER A 304 -23.36 6.57 -10.54
CA SER A 304 -24.11 5.32 -10.36
C SER A 304 -24.82 5.27 -9.01
N VAL A 305 -25.75 4.33 -8.84
CA VAL A 305 -26.42 4.11 -7.55
C VAL A 305 -25.41 3.81 -6.43
N HIS A 306 -24.37 3.02 -6.72
CA HIS A 306 -23.33 2.69 -5.74
C HIS A 306 -22.43 3.89 -5.45
N GLY A 307 -22.02 4.63 -6.47
CA GLY A 307 -21.14 5.78 -6.32
C GLY A 307 -21.81 6.94 -5.58
N LYS A 308 -23.07 7.25 -5.89
CA LYS A 308 -23.85 8.27 -5.16
C LYS A 308 -23.98 7.89 -3.69
N ALA A 309 -24.38 6.66 -3.39
CA ALA A 309 -24.50 6.21 -2.02
C ALA A 309 -23.15 6.27 -1.25
N LEU A 310 -22.02 5.98 -1.91
CA LEU A 310 -20.70 6.09 -1.30
C LEU A 310 -20.29 7.55 -1.03
N ILE A 311 -20.46 8.40 -2.05
CA ILE A 311 -19.85 9.75 -2.08
C ILE A 311 -20.77 10.77 -1.39
N ASP A 312 -22.05 10.73 -1.72
CA ASP A 312 -23.03 11.73 -1.26
C ASP A 312 -23.64 11.34 0.11
N GLU A 313 -23.89 10.03 0.32
CA GLU A 313 -24.53 9.51 1.52
C GLU A 313 -23.53 8.89 2.53
N HIS A 314 -22.24 8.85 2.19
CA HIS A 314 -21.17 8.22 2.99
C HIS A 314 -21.46 6.77 3.40
N ASN A 315 -22.20 6.04 2.57
CA ASN A 315 -22.61 4.67 2.82
C ASN A 315 -21.44 3.69 2.61
N GLN A 316 -21.02 3.02 3.67
CA GLN A 316 -19.88 2.11 3.65
C GLN A 316 -20.25 0.67 3.23
N ASP A 317 -21.53 0.35 3.03
CA ASP A 317 -21.99 -0.99 2.61
C ASP A 317 -21.91 -1.20 1.09
N VAL A 318 -21.77 -0.11 0.31
CA VAL A 318 -21.73 -0.18 -1.16
C VAL A 318 -20.36 -0.56 -1.69
N PRO A 319 -20.28 -1.24 -2.86
CA PRO A 319 -18.99 -1.67 -3.41
C PRO A 319 -18.15 -0.50 -3.90
N VAL A 320 -16.85 -0.61 -3.70
CA VAL A 320 -15.81 0.26 -4.29
C VAL A 320 -15.05 -0.48 -5.40
N CYS A 321 -14.18 0.20 -6.12
CA CYS A 321 -13.47 -0.37 -7.27
C CYS A 321 -12.84 -1.74 -6.99
N ILE A 322 -12.18 -1.89 -5.84
CA ILE A 322 -11.46 -3.12 -5.48
C ILE A 322 -12.36 -4.30 -5.12
N ASP A 323 -13.63 -4.09 -4.83
CA ASP A 323 -14.55 -5.20 -4.53
C ASP A 323 -14.88 -5.99 -5.80
N CYS A 324 -14.98 -5.29 -6.93
CA CYS A 324 -15.20 -5.91 -8.23
C CYS A 324 -13.89 -6.33 -8.92
N HIS A 325 -12.86 -5.46 -8.86
CA HIS A 325 -11.64 -5.65 -9.62
C HIS A 325 -10.49 -6.30 -8.83
N LYS A 326 -10.64 -6.46 -7.50
CA LYS A 326 -9.56 -6.81 -6.58
C LYS A 326 -8.49 -5.71 -6.50
N ALA A 327 -7.56 -5.81 -5.54
CA ALA A 327 -6.54 -4.79 -5.36
C ALA A 327 -5.22 -5.11 -6.08
N HIS A 328 -4.68 -6.31 -5.84
CA HIS A 328 -3.33 -6.66 -6.30
C HIS A 328 -3.31 -7.53 -7.56
N ASN A 329 -4.30 -8.39 -7.76
CA ASN A 329 -4.42 -9.25 -8.94
C ASN A 329 -5.60 -8.81 -9.82
N MET A 330 -5.61 -7.56 -10.23
CA MET A 330 -6.62 -7.05 -11.16
C MET A 330 -6.54 -7.80 -12.47
N THR A 331 -7.53 -8.63 -12.74
CA THR A 331 -7.60 -9.41 -13.97
C THR A 331 -8.13 -8.58 -15.12
N GLN A 332 -7.77 -8.97 -16.34
CA GLN A 332 -8.30 -8.35 -17.54
C GLN A 332 -9.81 -8.55 -17.65
N THR A 333 -10.57 -7.45 -17.71
CA THR A 333 -12.04 -7.43 -17.63
C THR A 333 -12.75 -7.87 -18.90
N HIS A 334 -12.05 -7.87 -20.05
CA HIS A 334 -12.61 -8.27 -21.34
C HIS A 334 -12.48 -9.77 -21.65
N THR A 335 -12.09 -10.58 -20.66
CA THR A 335 -11.99 -12.04 -20.83
C THR A 335 -13.30 -12.73 -20.51
N LEU A 336 -13.52 -13.90 -21.12
CA LEU A 336 -14.66 -14.75 -20.78
C LEU A 336 -14.64 -15.13 -19.30
N ASP A 337 -13.46 -15.44 -18.75
CA ASP A 337 -13.27 -15.78 -17.34
C ASP A 337 -13.78 -14.70 -16.39
N TYR A 338 -13.47 -13.44 -16.68
CA TYR A 338 -13.97 -12.34 -15.86
C TYR A 338 -15.49 -12.21 -15.97
N ARG A 339 -16.00 -12.35 -17.20
CA ARG A 339 -17.43 -12.27 -17.48
C ARG A 339 -18.23 -13.36 -16.73
N GLU A 340 -17.74 -14.60 -16.76
CA GLU A 340 -18.37 -15.73 -16.07
C GLU A 340 -18.38 -15.58 -14.53
N ARG A 341 -17.47 -14.77 -13.99
CA ARG A 341 -17.42 -14.45 -12.55
C ARG A 341 -18.30 -13.27 -12.12
N ILE A 342 -18.87 -12.51 -13.05
CA ILE A 342 -19.70 -11.35 -12.71
C ILE A 342 -20.87 -11.70 -11.78
N PRO A 343 -21.64 -12.79 -11.99
CA PRO A 343 -22.68 -13.18 -11.05
C PRO A 343 -22.14 -13.45 -9.64
N ASP A 344 -20.98 -14.10 -9.52
CA ASP A 344 -20.34 -14.38 -8.22
C ASP A 344 -19.90 -13.07 -7.53
N ILE A 345 -19.37 -12.11 -8.30
CA ILE A 345 -18.97 -10.79 -7.79
C ILE A 345 -20.21 -10.04 -7.25
N CYS A 346 -21.30 -9.98 -8.02
CA CYS A 346 -22.51 -9.30 -7.60
C CYS A 346 -23.18 -9.98 -6.40
N SER A 347 -23.18 -11.34 -6.39
CA SER A 347 -23.80 -12.14 -5.33
C SER A 347 -23.14 -11.95 -3.98
N SER A 348 -21.85 -11.60 -3.94
CA SER A 348 -21.12 -11.39 -2.69
C SER A 348 -21.82 -10.38 -1.76
N CYS A 349 -22.54 -9.40 -2.34
CA CYS A 349 -23.36 -8.45 -1.61
C CYS A 349 -24.86 -8.70 -1.81
N HIS A 350 -25.33 -8.96 -3.06
CA HIS A 350 -26.75 -9.09 -3.39
C HIS A 350 -27.40 -10.41 -2.92
N SER A 351 -26.63 -11.37 -2.38
CA SER A 351 -27.14 -12.52 -1.65
C SER A 351 -26.96 -12.42 -0.13
N ASN A 352 -26.29 -11.34 0.34
CA ASN A 352 -26.07 -11.14 1.77
C ASN A 352 -27.31 -10.49 2.41
N LYS A 353 -28.08 -11.28 3.17
CA LYS A 353 -29.32 -10.84 3.83
C LYS A 353 -29.12 -9.57 4.66
N ALA A 354 -28.04 -9.49 5.45
CA ALA A 354 -27.77 -8.34 6.31
C ALA A 354 -27.63 -7.02 5.52
N ILE A 355 -27.12 -7.10 4.28
CA ILE A 355 -26.98 -5.93 3.40
C ILE A 355 -28.31 -5.67 2.66
N VAL A 356 -28.85 -6.66 1.95
CA VAL A 356 -29.97 -6.44 1.04
C VAL A 356 -31.25 -6.10 1.76
N GLU A 357 -31.52 -6.69 2.93
CA GLU A 357 -32.71 -6.39 3.75
C GLU A 357 -32.68 -4.97 4.31
N LYS A 358 -31.49 -4.48 4.70
CA LYS A 358 -31.28 -3.10 5.16
C LYS A 358 -31.74 -2.07 4.12
N TYR A 359 -31.57 -2.38 2.84
CA TYR A 359 -31.94 -1.51 1.73
C TYR A 359 -33.26 -1.93 1.06
N GLY A 360 -33.99 -2.88 1.65
CA GLY A 360 -35.26 -3.39 1.13
C GLY A 360 -35.14 -4.03 -0.27
N LEU A 361 -33.99 -4.64 -0.58
CA LEU A 361 -33.76 -5.38 -1.81
C LEU A 361 -34.14 -6.84 -1.62
N SER A 362 -34.43 -7.55 -2.73
CA SER A 362 -34.72 -8.99 -2.67
C SER A 362 -33.43 -9.80 -2.50
N THR A 363 -33.47 -10.80 -1.63
CA THR A 363 -32.41 -11.78 -1.47
C THR A 363 -32.37 -12.81 -2.60
N ASP A 364 -33.43 -12.89 -3.40
CA ASP A 364 -33.61 -13.91 -4.44
C ASP A 364 -33.07 -13.51 -5.82
N VAL A 365 -32.49 -12.30 -5.93
CA VAL A 365 -31.98 -11.75 -7.21
C VAL A 365 -31.01 -12.72 -7.90
N VAL A 366 -30.06 -13.26 -7.17
CA VAL A 366 -29.07 -14.19 -7.73
C VAL A 366 -29.65 -15.57 -7.99
N LYS A 367 -30.49 -16.06 -7.06
CA LYS A 367 -31.18 -17.35 -7.20
C LYS A 367 -32.06 -17.36 -8.45
N THR A 368 -32.87 -16.32 -8.66
CA THR A 368 -33.75 -16.23 -9.83
C THR A 368 -32.97 -16.10 -11.14
N TYR A 369 -31.83 -15.35 -11.14
CA TYR A 369 -30.94 -15.32 -12.30
C TYR A 369 -30.37 -16.72 -12.60
N LEU A 370 -29.87 -17.43 -11.61
CA LEU A 370 -29.27 -18.77 -11.81
C LEU A 370 -30.28 -19.83 -12.26
N THR A 371 -31.57 -19.62 -12.06
CA THR A 371 -32.65 -20.50 -12.49
C THR A 371 -33.30 -20.05 -13.80
N ASP A 372 -32.96 -18.87 -14.32
CA ASP A 372 -33.43 -18.43 -15.64
C ASP A 372 -32.55 -19.02 -16.77
N PHE A 373 -32.97 -18.79 -18.02
CA PHE A 373 -32.28 -19.30 -19.19
C PHE A 373 -30.80 -18.87 -19.28
N HIS A 374 -30.51 -17.63 -18.97
CA HIS A 374 -29.14 -17.11 -19.04
C HIS A 374 -28.25 -17.73 -17.96
N GLY A 375 -28.72 -17.78 -16.72
CA GLY A 375 -27.97 -18.34 -15.62
C GLY A 375 -27.76 -19.84 -15.74
N VAL A 376 -28.79 -20.60 -16.14
CA VAL A 376 -28.67 -22.05 -16.41
C VAL A 376 -27.66 -22.31 -17.53
N THR A 377 -27.76 -21.54 -18.63
CA THR A 377 -26.83 -21.67 -19.75
C THR A 377 -25.40 -21.33 -19.35
N LEU A 378 -25.20 -20.27 -18.57
CA LEU A 378 -23.89 -19.91 -18.02
C LEU A 378 -23.31 -21.02 -17.14
N GLY A 379 -24.12 -21.59 -16.24
CA GLY A 379 -23.74 -22.69 -15.37
C GLY A 379 -23.35 -23.94 -16.16
N PHE A 380 -24.09 -24.26 -17.22
CA PHE A 380 -23.79 -25.38 -18.10
C PHE A 380 -22.43 -25.19 -18.81
N TYR A 381 -22.18 -24.03 -19.43
CA TYR A 381 -20.89 -23.76 -20.06
C TYR A 381 -19.74 -23.74 -19.05
N LYS A 382 -19.95 -23.21 -17.85
CA LYS A 382 -18.95 -23.20 -16.78
C LYS A 382 -18.58 -24.62 -16.31
N SER A 383 -19.55 -25.54 -16.26
CA SER A 383 -19.34 -26.93 -15.84
C SER A 383 -18.70 -27.80 -16.94
N GLN A 384 -18.89 -27.46 -18.21
CA GLN A 384 -18.44 -28.22 -19.36
C GLN A 384 -17.27 -27.54 -20.10
N ARG A 385 -16.57 -26.64 -19.46
CA ARG A 385 -15.59 -25.72 -20.08
C ARG A 385 -14.49 -26.44 -20.87
N GLU A 386 -14.07 -27.62 -20.41
CA GLU A 386 -13.01 -28.39 -21.08
C GLU A 386 -13.54 -29.21 -22.29
N ALA A 387 -14.84 -29.49 -22.30
CA ALA A 387 -15.45 -30.33 -23.31
C ALA A 387 -16.18 -29.57 -24.42
N LEU A 388 -16.57 -28.33 -24.15
CA LEU A 388 -17.33 -27.54 -25.11
C LEU A 388 -16.48 -26.45 -25.75
N GLU A 389 -16.68 -26.26 -27.04
CA GLU A 389 -16.19 -25.07 -27.72
C GLU A 389 -16.78 -23.79 -27.10
N LYS A 390 -16.02 -22.69 -27.17
CA LYS A 390 -16.49 -21.39 -26.67
C LYS A 390 -17.83 -21.04 -27.30
N PRO A 391 -18.81 -20.54 -26.51
CA PRO A 391 -20.10 -20.15 -27.06
C PRO A 391 -19.90 -19.10 -28.16
N ALA A 392 -20.60 -19.27 -29.29
CA ALA A 392 -20.54 -18.35 -30.43
C ALA A 392 -20.94 -16.91 -30.05
N ARG A 393 -21.68 -16.75 -28.96
CA ARG A 393 -22.10 -15.46 -28.42
C ARG A 393 -21.94 -15.46 -26.88
N PRO A 394 -21.54 -14.33 -26.30
CA PRO A 394 -21.43 -14.22 -24.85
C PRO A 394 -22.82 -14.37 -24.21
N ILE A 395 -22.92 -15.18 -23.16
CA ILE A 395 -24.13 -15.35 -22.35
C ILE A 395 -24.35 -14.07 -21.52
N ALA A 396 -25.60 -13.60 -21.42
CA ALA A 396 -25.91 -12.40 -20.67
C ALA A 396 -25.66 -12.60 -19.17
N VAL A 397 -24.98 -11.64 -18.56
CA VAL A 397 -24.68 -11.57 -17.12
C VAL A 397 -25.24 -10.26 -16.55
N CYS A 398 -25.19 -10.08 -15.25
CA CYS A 398 -25.78 -8.94 -14.54
C CYS A 398 -25.48 -7.59 -15.18
N THR A 399 -24.23 -7.37 -15.60
CA THR A 399 -23.78 -6.10 -16.19
C THR A 399 -24.34 -5.80 -17.57
N ASP A 400 -24.83 -6.79 -18.30
CA ASP A 400 -25.42 -6.55 -19.63
C ASP A 400 -26.78 -5.87 -19.51
N CYS A 401 -27.51 -6.15 -18.43
CA CYS A 401 -28.79 -5.51 -18.14
C CYS A 401 -28.62 -4.24 -17.29
N HIS A 402 -27.80 -4.30 -16.26
CA HIS A 402 -27.67 -3.23 -15.26
C HIS A 402 -26.58 -2.20 -15.57
N GLY A 403 -25.68 -2.48 -16.50
CA GLY A 403 -24.46 -1.70 -16.73
C GLY A 403 -23.33 -2.12 -15.81
N THR A 404 -22.16 -1.54 -16.06
CA THR A 404 -20.92 -1.91 -15.31
C THR A 404 -20.57 -0.85 -14.27
N HIS A 405 -20.19 0.33 -14.71
CA HIS A 405 -19.87 1.45 -13.83
C HIS A 405 -21.01 2.45 -13.68
N ASN A 406 -22.00 2.39 -14.58
CA ASN A 406 -23.17 3.26 -14.66
C ASN A 406 -24.44 2.58 -14.18
N ILE A 407 -24.34 1.77 -13.14
CA ILE A 407 -25.50 1.06 -12.58
C ILE A 407 -26.49 2.08 -12.01
N ILE A 408 -27.74 2.04 -12.50
CA ILE A 408 -28.81 2.92 -12.09
C ILE A 408 -29.77 2.20 -11.14
N SER A 409 -30.49 2.96 -10.32
CA SER A 409 -31.48 2.43 -9.40
C SER A 409 -32.62 1.72 -10.15
N THR A 410 -33.10 0.61 -9.59
CA THR A 410 -34.30 -0.09 -10.07
C THR A 410 -35.59 0.51 -9.49
N ARG A 411 -35.51 1.63 -8.76
CA ARG A 411 -36.62 2.30 -8.07
C ARG A 411 -36.77 3.74 -8.52
N GLY A 412 -37.95 4.28 -8.28
CA GLY A 412 -38.24 5.67 -8.58
C GLY A 412 -38.20 5.98 -10.10
N THR A 413 -37.76 7.17 -10.41
CA THR A 413 -37.66 7.67 -11.81
C THR A 413 -36.67 6.88 -12.66
N ASP A 414 -35.60 6.34 -12.02
CA ASP A 414 -34.57 5.58 -12.70
C ASP A 414 -35.05 4.20 -13.17
N ALA A 415 -36.10 3.64 -12.53
CA ALA A 415 -36.72 2.37 -12.95
C ALA A 415 -37.35 2.47 -14.35
N ALA A 416 -38.02 3.59 -14.66
CA ALA A 416 -38.59 3.83 -15.97
C ALA A 416 -37.50 3.94 -17.06
N LEU A 417 -36.40 4.62 -16.73
CA LEU A 417 -35.25 4.76 -17.62
C LEU A 417 -34.55 3.39 -17.84
N LEU A 418 -34.41 2.58 -16.79
CA LEU A 418 -33.87 1.22 -16.89
C LEU A 418 -34.75 0.38 -17.84
N LYS A 419 -36.06 0.38 -17.64
CA LYS A 419 -37.02 -0.39 -18.46
C LYS A 419 -36.95 0.06 -19.93
N ALA A 420 -36.96 1.36 -20.21
CA ALA A 420 -36.84 1.90 -21.56
C ALA A 420 -35.53 1.48 -22.27
N ASN A 421 -34.44 1.33 -21.52
CA ASN A 421 -33.16 0.93 -22.07
C ASN A 421 -32.99 -0.59 -22.19
N LEU A 422 -33.76 -1.40 -21.43
CA LEU A 422 -33.66 -2.87 -21.44
C LEU A 422 -33.93 -3.42 -22.85
N ALA A 423 -34.94 -2.95 -23.57
CA ALA A 423 -35.22 -3.44 -24.91
C ALA A 423 -34.03 -3.30 -25.85
N LYS A 424 -33.34 -2.15 -25.83
CA LYS A 424 -32.10 -1.94 -26.61
C LYS A 424 -30.98 -2.87 -26.19
N ARG A 425 -30.85 -3.17 -24.90
CA ARG A 425 -29.85 -4.10 -24.37
C ARG A 425 -30.15 -5.53 -24.78
N CYS A 426 -31.41 -5.96 -24.71
CA CYS A 426 -31.84 -7.27 -25.20
C CYS A 426 -31.53 -7.42 -26.71
N GLN A 427 -31.81 -6.39 -27.51
CA GLN A 427 -31.56 -6.39 -28.94
C GLN A 427 -30.08 -6.47 -29.34
N GLN A 428 -29.13 -6.22 -28.43
CA GLN A 428 -27.70 -6.43 -28.70
C GLN A 428 -27.39 -7.90 -29.03
N CYS A 429 -28.09 -8.82 -28.37
CA CYS A 429 -27.99 -10.25 -28.62
C CYS A 429 -29.19 -10.83 -29.36
N HIS A 430 -30.40 -10.38 -29.06
CA HIS A 430 -31.68 -10.79 -29.64
C HIS A 430 -32.12 -9.74 -30.67
N LYS A 431 -31.51 -9.72 -31.86
CA LYS A 431 -31.66 -8.66 -32.85
C LYS A 431 -33.11 -8.40 -33.25
N ASP A 432 -33.94 -9.44 -33.33
CA ASP A 432 -35.31 -9.39 -33.74
C ASP A 432 -36.31 -9.25 -32.58
N ALA A 433 -35.82 -9.01 -31.36
CA ALA A 433 -36.67 -8.89 -30.18
C ALA A 433 -37.56 -7.62 -30.30
N PRO A 434 -38.88 -7.76 -30.12
CA PRO A 434 -39.82 -6.62 -30.13
C PRO A 434 -39.58 -5.72 -28.93
N LYS A 435 -40.07 -4.45 -28.99
CA LYS A 435 -39.87 -3.47 -27.92
C LYS A 435 -40.46 -3.92 -26.57
N ASN A 436 -41.48 -4.76 -26.57
CA ASN A 436 -42.10 -5.33 -25.36
C ASN A 436 -41.45 -6.65 -24.91
N PHE A 437 -40.38 -7.10 -25.55
CA PHE A 437 -39.68 -8.31 -25.20
C PHE A 437 -39.26 -8.37 -23.70
N PRO A 438 -38.79 -7.26 -23.08
CA PRO A 438 -38.48 -7.27 -21.64
C PRO A 438 -39.71 -7.46 -20.75
N ASP A 439 -40.92 -7.21 -21.20
CA ASP A 439 -42.16 -7.35 -20.44
C ASP A 439 -42.54 -8.82 -20.25
N THR A 440 -42.03 -9.72 -21.09
CA THR A 440 -42.24 -11.17 -20.98
C THR A 440 -41.29 -11.83 -19.97
N TRP A 441 -40.24 -11.12 -19.56
CA TRP A 441 -39.30 -11.60 -18.57
C TRP A 441 -39.74 -11.25 -17.16
N LEU A 442 -39.80 -12.26 -16.30
CA LEU A 442 -40.33 -12.13 -14.93
C LEU A 442 -39.40 -11.35 -13.99
N SER A 443 -38.31 -10.78 -14.51
CA SER A 443 -37.31 -10.12 -13.67
C SER A 443 -36.74 -11.06 -12.59
N HIS A 444 -36.39 -10.50 -11.44
CA HIS A 444 -35.83 -11.26 -10.31
C HIS A 444 -36.91 -11.64 -9.26
N TYR A 445 -38.12 -12.02 -9.75
CA TYR A 445 -39.21 -12.46 -8.88
C TYR A 445 -39.49 -13.94 -9.07
N GLU A 446 -39.67 -14.67 -7.96
CA GLU A 446 -40.26 -16.00 -8.03
C GLU A 446 -41.73 -15.85 -8.44
N PRO A 447 -42.19 -16.66 -9.44
CA PRO A 447 -43.61 -16.69 -9.79
C PRO A 447 -44.48 -17.04 -8.58
N ASN A 448 -45.47 -16.20 -8.32
CA ASN A 448 -46.45 -16.44 -7.28
C ASN A 448 -47.86 -16.08 -7.79
N MET A 449 -48.88 -16.45 -7.00
CA MET A 449 -50.27 -16.22 -7.39
C MET A 449 -50.63 -14.76 -7.65
N ARG A 450 -49.86 -13.81 -7.12
CA ARG A 450 -50.10 -12.36 -7.32
C ARG A 450 -49.34 -11.79 -8.52
N SER A 451 -48.09 -12.19 -8.71
CA SER A 451 -47.21 -11.60 -9.74
C SER A 451 -47.29 -12.30 -11.09
N ALA A 452 -47.47 -13.64 -11.13
CA ALA A 452 -47.52 -14.45 -12.33
C ALA A 452 -48.34 -15.73 -12.13
N PRO A 453 -49.69 -15.66 -11.97
CA PRO A 453 -50.50 -16.79 -11.56
C PRO A 453 -50.44 -17.98 -12.50
N LEU A 454 -50.46 -17.76 -13.80
CA LEU A 454 -50.34 -18.84 -14.81
C LEU A 454 -49.02 -19.58 -14.72
N VAL A 455 -47.91 -18.84 -14.65
CA VAL A 455 -46.59 -19.46 -14.52
C VAL A 455 -46.45 -20.22 -13.20
N PHE A 456 -46.99 -19.68 -12.11
CA PHE A 456 -47.04 -20.37 -10.82
C PHE A 456 -47.82 -21.69 -10.88
N ILE A 457 -49.04 -21.67 -11.47
CA ILE A 457 -49.86 -22.88 -11.60
C ILE A 457 -49.17 -23.94 -12.46
N VAL A 458 -48.63 -23.54 -13.62
CA VAL A 458 -47.89 -24.47 -14.50
C VAL A 458 -46.70 -25.06 -13.78
N ASN A 459 -45.91 -24.24 -13.08
CA ASN A 459 -44.76 -24.72 -12.32
C ASN A 459 -45.17 -25.68 -11.18
N LEU A 460 -46.26 -25.39 -10.49
CA LEU A 460 -46.85 -26.27 -9.45
C LEU A 460 -47.29 -27.60 -10.06
N MET A 461 -47.97 -27.57 -11.21
CA MET A 461 -48.38 -28.78 -11.93
C MET A 461 -47.17 -29.65 -12.28
N TYR A 462 -46.07 -29.07 -12.82
CA TYR A 462 -44.87 -29.83 -13.13
C TYR A 462 -44.21 -30.41 -11.87
N LYS A 463 -44.17 -29.66 -10.77
CA LYS A 463 -43.61 -30.10 -9.50
C LYS A 463 -44.36 -31.30 -8.90
N ILE A 464 -45.63 -31.43 -9.21
CA ILE A 464 -46.49 -32.55 -8.73
C ILE A 464 -46.45 -33.71 -9.73
N PHE A 465 -46.64 -33.39 -11.03
CA PHE A 465 -46.83 -34.43 -12.08
C PHE A 465 -45.57 -35.21 -12.39
N ILE A 466 -44.41 -34.52 -12.46
CA ILE A 466 -43.15 -35.19 -12.79
C ILE A 466 -42.76 -36.22 -11.73
N PRO A 467 -42.75 -35.94 -10.43
CA PRO A 467 -42.48 -36.96 -9.40
C PRO A 467 -43.47 -38.14 -9.45
N ILE A 468 -44.77 -37.88 -9.66
CA ILE A 468 -45.78 -38.95 -9.77
C ILE A 468 -45.46 -39.87 -10.95
N LEU A 469 -45.15 -39.32 -12.11
CA LEU A 469 -44.77 -40.12 -13.28
C LEU A 469 -43.48 -40.92 -13.04
N ALA A 470 -42.48 -40.27 -12.43
CA ALA A 470 -41.21 -40.93 -12.11
C ALA A 470 -41.39 -42.09 -11.12
N ILE A 471 -42.19 -41.88 -10.05
CA ILE A 471 -42.50 -42.92 -9.08
C ILE A 471 -43.29 -44.06 -9.76
N GLY A 472 -44.29 -43.73 -10.60
CA GLY A 472 -45.05 -44.73 -11.37
C GLY A 472 -44.16 -45.55 -12.28
N LEU A 473 -43.21 -44.92 -12.99
CA LEU A 473 -42.25 -45.62 -13.85
C LEU A 473 -41.34 -46.57 -13.03
N VAL A 474 -40.79 -46.08 -11.92
CA VAL A 474 -39.97 -46.91 -11.02
C VAL A 474 -40.76 -48.10 -10.49
N LEU A 475 -42.01 -47.86 -10.04
CA LEU A 475 -42.86 -48.93 -9.58
C LEU A 475 -43.16 -49.96 -10.66
N GLN A 476 -43.42 -49.51 -11.87
CA GLN A 476 -43.62 -50.38 -13.04
C GLN A 476 -42.39 -51.24 -13.34
N ILE A 477 -41.19 -50.63 -13.30
CA ILE A 477 -39.92 -51.36 -13.50
C ILE A 477 -39.75 -52.41 -12.39
N LEU A 478 -39.99 -52.05 -11.13
CA LEU A 478 -39.88 -52.97 -10.00
C LEU A 478 -40.87 -54.14 -10.10
N LEU A 479 -42.11 -53.88 -10.51
CA LEU A 479 -43.12 -54.91 -10.75
C LEU A 479 -42.71 -55.86 -11.89
N HIS A 480 -42.10 -55.33 -12.97
CA HIS A 480 -41.58 -56.19 -14.04
C HIS A 480 -40.42 -57.06 -13.56
N ILE A 481 -39.50 -56.49 -12.77
CA ILE A 481 -38.38 -57.28 -12.21
C ILE A 481 -38.91 -58.35 -11.25
N TRP A 482 -39.86 -58.00 -10.40
CA TRP A 482 -40.48 -58.96 -9.49
C TRP A 482 -41.17 -60.08 -10.23
N ARG A 483 -42.01 -59.76 -11.23
CA ARG A 483 -42.67 -60.74 -12.06
C ARG A 483 -41.68 -61.70 -12.74
N TYR A 484 -40.60 -61.13 -13.34
CA TYR A 484 -39.54 -61.92 -13.96
C TYR A 484 -38.81 -62.83 -12.96
N ALA A 485 -38.67 -62.43 -11.71
CA ALA A 485 -38.02 -63.19 -10.65
C ALA A 485 -38.94 -64.34 -10.09
N VAL A 486 -40.28 -64.12 -10.10
CA VAL A 486 -41.24 -65.08 -9.58
C VAL A 486 -41.65 -66.12 -10.66
N ASP A 487 -41.67 -65.72 -11.93
CA ASP A 487 -42.01 -66.60 -13.05
C ASP A 487 -40.82 -67.49 -13.52
N ARG A 488 -39.68 -67.46 -12.82
CA ARG A 488 -38.55 -68.36 -12.92
C ARG A 488 -38.58 -69.40 -11.80
#